data_ffd1f376ae810509a93d0193ae21e91d
#
_entry.id   ffd1f376ae810509a93d0193ae21e91d
#
_cell.length_a   1.000
_cell.length_b   1.000
_cell.length_c   1.000
_cell.angle_alpha   90.00
_cell.angle_beta   90.00
_cell.angle_gamma   90.00
#
_symmetry.space_group_name_H-M   'P 1'
#
loop_
_entity.id
_entity.type
_entity.pdbx_description
1 polymer ?
#
loop_
_entity_poly.entity_id
_entity_poly.type
_entity_poly.pdbx_seq_one_letter_code
_entity_poly.pdbx_strand_id
1 'polypeptide(L)'
;HVFRGEDLLSSTFYQIKLLKELGYQLPVYGHLPLLVDKEGIRLSKRQKGITIRSLRNSGITVNDIIGKLLFWAGAISKPEKISLRYAKNNISFN
;
A
#
# COMPACT_ATOMS: atom_id res chain seq x y z
N HIS A 1 -14.70 -2.91 0.87
CA HIS A 1 -13.49 -2.17 1.26
C HIS A 1 -12.70 -1.76 0.03
N VAL A 2 -12.23 -0.52 0.00
CA VAL A 2 -11.37 0.01 -1.06
C VAL A 2 -10.08 0.51 -0.43
N PHE A 3 -8.96 -0.12 -0.76
CA PHE A 3 -7.62 0.31 -0.31
C PHE A 3 -6.82 0.81 -1.49
N ARG A 4 -6.21 1.97 -1.35
CA ARG A 4 -5.39 2.58 -2.42
C ARG A 4 -4.42 3.61 -1.84
N GLY A 5 -3.56 4.17 -2.68
CA GLY A 5 -2.61 5.18 -2.26
C GLY A 5 -3.30 6.48 -1.81
N GLU A 6 -2.67 7.19 -0.91
CA GLU A 6 -3.21 8.45 -0.38
C GLU A 6 -3.26 9.57 -1.44
N ASP A 7 -2.56 9.42 -2.57
CA ASP A 7 -2.62 10.34 -3.68
C ASP A 7 -4.01 10.38 -4.35
N LEU A 8 -4.85 9.36 -4.08
CA LEU A 8 -6.22 9.30 -4.59
C LEU A 8 -7.26 9.78 -3.57
N LEU A 9 -6.83 10.38 -2.47
CA LEU A 9 -7.73 10.83 -1.42
C LEU A 9 -8.75 11.87 -1.92
N SER A 10 -8.31 12.83 -2.72
CA SER A 10 -9.21 13.82 -3.32
C SER A 10 -10.25 13.17 -4.24
N SER A 11 -9.83 12.17 -5.02
CA SER A 11 -10.75 11.41 -5.87
C SER A 11 -11.79 10.65 -5.04
N THR A 12 -11.40 10.17 -3.85
CA THR A 12 -12.31 9.48 -2.95
C THR A 12 -13.49 10.36 -2.53
N PHE A 13 -13.24 11.64 -2.21
CA PHE A 13 -14.29 12.56 -1.85
C PHE A 13 -15.33 12.73 -2.97
N TYR A 14 -14.88 12.88 -4.21
CA TYR A 14 -15.78 12.96 -5.36
C TYR A 14 -16.55 11.67 -5.58
N GLN A 15 -15.91 10.52 -5.41
CA GLN A 15 -16.56 9.22 -5.57
C GLN A 15 -17.62 8.98 -4.51
N ILE A 16 -17.36 9.37 -3.26
CA ILE A 16 -18.34 9.28 -2.17
C ILE A 16 -19.56 10.14 -2.50
N LYS A 17 -19.34 11.36 -2.96
CA LYS A 17 -20.44 12.26 -3.34
C LYS A 17 -21.29 11.66 -4.45
N LEU A 18 -20.64 11.12 -5.48
CA LEU A 18 -21.33 10.49 -6.61
C LEU A 18 -22.16 9.29 -6.16
N LEU A 19 -21.58 8.42 -5.33
CA LEU A 19 -22.28 7.22 -4.83
C LEU A 19 -23.49 7.61 -3.99
N LYS A 20 -23.40 8.65 -3.15
CA LYS A 20 -24.52 9.15 -2.37
C LYS A 20 -25.66 9.67 -3.26
N GLU A 21 -25.31 10.44 -4.28
CA GLU A 21 -26.30 10.98 -5.23
C GLU A 21 -27.03 9.87 -5.99
N LEU A 22 -26.33 8.77 -6.29
CA LEU A 22 -26.91 7.63 -6.99
C LEU A 22 -27.63 6.64 -6.07
N GLY A 23 -27.57 6.84 -4.75
CA GLY A 23 -28.22 5.96 -3.78
C GLY A 23 -27.51 4.64 -3.53
N TYR A 24 -26.25 4.53 -3.89
CA TYR A 24 -25.46 3.31 -3.64
C TYR A 24 -24.88 3.30 -2.24
N GLN A 25 -24.64 2.09 -1.74
CA GLN A 25 -23.96 1.90 -0.46
C GLN A 25 -22.50 2.32 -0.58
N LEU A 26 -22.00 3.07 0.43
CA LEU A 26 -20.62 3.52 0.43
C LEU A 26 -19.67 2.40 0.86
N PRO A 27 -18.54 2.19 0.14
CA PRO A 27 -17.51 1.29 0.62
C PRO A 27 -16.74 1.90 1.79
N VAL A 28 -16.04 1.06 2.53
CA VAL A 28 -15.06 1.50 3.53
C VAL A 28 -13.74 1.77 2.80
N TYR A 29 -13.20 2.97 2.94
CA TYR A 29 -11.97 3.38 2.27
C TYR A 29 -10.79 3.33 3.21
N GLY A 30 -9.65 2.84 2.73
CA GLY A 30 -8.37 2.93 3.40
C GLY A 30 -7.34 3.53 2.45
N HIS A 31 -6.56 4.49 2.92
CA HIS A 31 -5.53 5.13 2.12
C HIS A 31 -4.16 4.87 2.73
N LEU A 32 -3.28 4.24 1.94
CA LEU A 32 -1.93 3.88 2.35
C LEU A 32 -0.97 5.02 2.00
N PRO A 33 0.05 5.27 2.84
CA PRO A 33 1.06 6.27 2.52
C PRO A 33 1.81 5.91 1.26
N LEU A 34 2.28 6.93 0.54
CA LEU A 34 3.06 6.74 -0.68
C LEU A 34 4.51 6.45 -0.33
N LEU A 35 5.13 5.58 -1.13
CA LEU A 35 6.57 5.40 -1.09
C LEU A 35 7.22 6.52 -1.90
N VAL A 36 8.11 7.25 -1.24
CA VAL A 36 8.81 8.37 -1.85
C VAL A 36 10.33 8.17 -1.70
N ASP A 37 11.09 8.86 -2.54
CA ASP A 37 12.54 8.88 -2.41
C ASP A 37 12.98 9.88 -1.33
N LYS A 38 14.31 10.08 -1.17
CA LYS A 38 14.86 11.00 -0.18
C LYS A 38 14.43 12.45 -0.38
N GLU A 39 14.02 12.80 -1.59
CA GLU A 39 13.58 14.15 -1.96
C GLU A 39 12.07 14.32 -1.86
N GLY A 40 11.34 13.29 -1.44
CA GLY A 40 9.90 13.32 -1.30
C GLY A 40 9.14 13.08 -2.61
N ILE A 41 9.82 12.61 -3.66
CA ILE A 41 9.21 12.34 -4.96
C ILE A 41 8.77 10.89 -5.04
N ARG A 42 7.54 10.66 -5.52
CA ARG A 42 6.96 9.33 -5.64
C ARG A 42 7.85 8.42 -6.48
N LEU A 43 8.18 7.23 -5.96
CA LEU A 43 9.10 6.29 -6.60
C LEU A 43 8.70 5.90 -8.01
N SER A 44 7.42 5.72 -8.28
CA SER A 44 6.92 5.30 -9.58
C SER A 44 7.23 6.30 -10.71
N LYS A 45 7.53 7.54 -10.36
CA LYS A 45 7.86 8.58 -11.34
C LYS A 45 9.36 8.72 -11.62
N ARG A 46 10.22 8.38 -10.64
CA ARG A 46 11.66 8.58 -10.73
C ARG A 46 12.46 7.31 -10.86
N GLN A 47 12.03 6.26 -10.20
CA GLN A 47 12.79 5.01 -10.05
C GLN A 47 12.27 3.94 -11.01
N LYS A 48 12.54 4.14 -12.31
CA LYS A 48 12.05 3.23 -13.35
C LYS A 48 12.56 1.80 -13.21
N GLY A 49 13.66 1.59 -12.51
CA GLY A 49 14.27 0.27 -12.35
C GLY A 49 13.83 -0.52 -11.12
N ILE A 50 13.06 0.09 -10.21
CA ILE A 50 12.65 -0.60 -8.99
C ILE A 50 11.34 -1.33 -9.22
N THR A 51 11.42 -2.65 -9.37
CA THR A 51 10.28 -3.54 -9.52
C THR A 51 10.47 -4.73 -8.59
N ILE A 52 9.39 -5.46 -8.30
CA ILE A 52 9.49 -6.71 -7.52
C ILE A 52 10.40 -7.70 -8.23
N ARG A 53 10.35 -7.74 -9.56
CA ARG A 53 11.24 -8.59 -10.34
C ARG A 53 12.72 -8.23 -10.13
N SER A 54 13.06 -6.94 -10.16
CA SER A 54 14.45 -6.51 -9.95
C SER A 54 14.93 -6.81 -8.53
N LEU A 55 14.08 -6.65 -7.53
CA LEU A 55 14.40 -7.02 -6.15
C LEU A 55 14.64 -8.52 -6.00
N ARG A 56 13.77 -9.32 -6.61
CA ARG A 56 13.93 -10.79 -6.60
C ARG A 56 15.22 -11.22 -7.28
N ASN A 57 15.57 -10.60 -8.40
CA ASN A 57 16.81 -10.89 -9.12
C ASN A 57 18.05 -10.49 -8.32
N SER A 58 17.95 -9.54 -7.40
CA SER A 58 19.05 -9.18 -6.49
C SER A 58 19.15 -10.07 -5.26
N GLY A 59 18.34 -11.12 -5.15
CA GLY A 59 18.38 -12.07 -4.03
C GLY A 59 17.47 -11.73 -2.86
N ILE A 60 16.62 -10.71 -2.98
CA ILE A 60 15.67 -10.36 -1.93
C ILE A 60 14.49 -11.33 -1.97
N THR A 61 14.17 -11.94 -0.83
CA THR A 61 13.12 -12.96 -0.74
C THR A 61 11.72 -12.33 -0.67
N VAL A 62 10.71 -13.14 -0.96
CA VAL A 62 9.30 -12.73 -0.84
C VAL A 62 8.99 -12.28 0.58
N ASN A 63 9.49 -13.01 1.59
CA ASN A 63 9.23 -12.67 2.99
C ASN A 63 9.85 -11.33 3.39
N ASP A 64 11.02 -10.99 2.84
CA ASP A 64 11.64 -9.69 3.03
C ASP A 64 10.79 -8.57 2.45
N ILE A 65 10.25 -8.78 1.25
CA ILE A 65 9.42 -7.78 0.57
C ILE A 65 8.13 -7.56 1.35
N ILE A 66 7.46 -8.63 1.75
CA ILE A 66 6.21 -8.54 2.52
C ILE A 66 6.44 -7.82 3.85
N GLY A 67 7.52 -8.17 4.57
CA GLY A 67 7.86 -7.53 5.83
C GLY A 67 8.10 -6.03 5.67
N LYS A 68 8.83 -5.61 4.64
CA LYS A 68 9.07 -4.20 4.36
C LYS A 68 7.78 -3.45 4.01
N LEU A 69 6.94 -4.05 3.18
CA LEU A 69 5.67 -3.42 2.82
C LEU A 69 4.77 -3.21 4.04
N LEU A 70 4.69 -4.20 4.92
CA LEU A 70 3.91 -4.09 6.15
C LEU A 70 4.48 -3.04 7.11
N PHE A 71 5.80 -2.97 7.22
CA PHE A 71 6.46 -1.94 8.02
C PHE A 71 6.16 -0.53 7.50
N TRP A 72 6.31 -0.31 6.19
CA TRP A 72 6.01 0.99 5.58
C TRP A 72 4.54 1.37 5.66
N ALA A 73 3.65 0.38 5.63
CA ALA A 73 2.21 0.61 5.81
C ALA A 73 1.81 0.85 7.27
N GLY A 74 2.74 0.72 8.21
CA GLY A 74 2.47 0.91 9.63
C GLY A 74 1.80 -0.28 10.30
N ALA A 75 1.72 -1.43 9.63
CA ALA A 75 1.07 -2.63 10.18
C ALA A 75 1.94 -3.37 11.20
N ILE A 76 3.26 -3.19 11.13
CA ILE A 76 4.22 -3.75 12.09
C ILE A 76 5.18 -2.65 12.55
N SER A 77 5.73 -2.80 13.74
CA SER A 77 6.52 -1.75 14.39
C SER A 77 7.98 -1.69 13.93
N LYS A 78 8.50 -2.77 13.35
CA LYS A 78 9.88 -2.85 12.87
C LYS A 78 9.95 -3.72 11.62
N PRO A 79 10.94 -3.48 10.72
CA PRO A 79 11.08 -4.31 9.53
C PRO A 79 11.55 -5.72 9.94
N GLU A 80 10.84 -6.74 9.47
CA GLU A 80 11.18 -8.15 9.73
C GLU A 80 10.63 -9.00 8.59
N LYS A 81 11.16 -10.21 8.45
CA LYS A 81 10.67 -11.16 7.44
C LYS A 81 9.32 -11.71 7.87
N ILE A 82 8.33 -11.60 7.00
CA ILE A 82 6.97 -12.07 7.29
C ILE A 82 6.43 -12.82 6.08
N SER A 83 5.91 -14.03 6.32
CA SER A 83 5.25 -14.78 5.25
C SER A 83 3.88 -14.21 4.93
N LEU A 84 3.43 -14.40 3.70
CA LEU A 84 2.10 -13.97 3.30
C LEU A 84 1.00 -14.65 4.12
N ARG A 85 1.19 -15.92 4.46
CA ARG A 85 0.25 -16.66 5.30
C ARG A 85 0.11 -16.03 6.69
N TYR A 86 1.24 -15.68 7.32
CA TYR A 86 1.23 -15.02 8.63
C TYR A 86 0.52 -13.67 8.55
N ALA A 87 0.84 -12.88 7.52
CA ALA A 87 0.23 -11.57 7.32
C ALA A 87 -1.28 -11.67 7.16
N LYS A 88 -1.77 -12.60 6.36
CA LYS A 88 -3.22 -12.80 6.15
C LYS A 88 -3.94 -13.15 7.46
N ASN A 89 -3.31 -13.93 8.32
CA ASN A 89 -3.96 -14.46 9.51
C ASN A 89 -3.80 -13.58 10.76
N ASN A 90 -2.78 -12.72 10.79
CA ASN A 90 -2.39 -12.00 12.01
C ASN A 90 -2.36 -10.48 11.86
N ILE A 91 -2.44 -9.95 10.65
CA ILE A 91 -2.38 -8.51 10.40
C ILE A 91 -3.77 -8.03 9.98
N SER A 92 -4.23 -6.96 10.61
CA SER A 92 -5.51 -6.32 10.29
C SER A 92 -5.29 -4.83 10.02
N PHE A 93 -6.03 -4.29 9.05
CA PHE A 93 -6.04 -2.87 8.72
C PHE A 93 -7.34 -2.17 9.18
N ASN A 94 -8.10 -2.81 10.04
CA ASN A 94 -9.35 -2.25 10.55
C ASN A 94 -9.10 -1.15 11.59
#